data_a5ae57b823da265701c098d9186f5c77
#
_entry.id   a5ae57b823da265701c098d9186f5c77
#
_cell.length_a   1.000
_cell.length_b   1.000
_cell.length_c   1.000
_cell.angle_alpha   90.00
_cell.angle_beta   90.00
_cell.angle_gamma   90.00
#
_symmetry.space_group_name_H-M   'P 1'
#
loop_
_entity.id
_entity.type
_entity.pdbx_description
1 polymer ?
#
loop_
_entity_poly.entity_id
_entity_poly.type
_entity_poly.pdbx_seq_one_letter_code
_entity_poly.pdbx_strand_id
1 'polypeptide(L)'
;MIDPHVHLRDWNQREKETLAHGLSVARACGITALFDMPNTNPPLTSRETIMRRLEEASALASGVSYHLWAGVTGDRGQVLEVGALAQDLFPAVVGLKFFAGHSTANMGLITEEEQRRVYRHLSEAGYEGVVALHCEKESLLCPEC
;
A
#
# COMPACT_ATOMS: atom_id res chain seq x y z
N MET A 1 -18.97 8.52 2.63
CA MET A 1 -18.58 7.33 1.82
C MET A 1 -17.13 7.00 2.14
N ILE A 2 -16.73 5.73 2.14
CA ILE A 2 -15.34 5.28 2.33
C ILE A 2 -14.83 4.72 1.01
N ASP A 3 -13.63 5.10 0.59
CA ASP A 3 -12.93 4.51 -0.53
C ASP A 3 -11.71 3.72 -0.03
N PRO A 4 -11.77 2.37 -0.05
CA PRO A 4 -10.71 1.54 0.52
C PRO A 4 -9.53 1.29 -0.43
N HIS A 5 -9.52 1.87 -1.64
CA HIS A 5 -8.51 1.55 -2.65
C HIS A 5 -8.30 2.69 -3.66
N VAL A 6 -7.41 3.62 -3.34
CA VAL A 6 -7.03 4.72 -4.22
C VAL A 6 -5.52 4.75 -4.48
N HIS A 7 -5.11 5.45 -5.52
CA HIS A 7 -3.70 5.61 -5.90
C HIS A 7 -3.39 7.10 -6.03
N LEU A 8 -3.07 7.77 -4.93
CA LEU A 8 -2.80 9.21 -4.89
C LEU A 8 -1.36 9.59 -5.29
N ARG A 9 -0.60 8.66 -5.76
CA ARG A 9 0.73 8.86 -6.38
C ARG A 9 1.63 9.87 -5.66
N ASP A 10 1.72 11.11 -6.19
CA ASP A 10 2.58 12.20 -5.73
C ASP A 10 4.10 11.94 -5.89
N TRP A 11 4.93 12.70 -5.22
CA TRP A 11 6.40 12.62 -5.25
C TRP A 11 6.94 12.60 -6.69
N ASN A 12 7.60 11.51 -7.09
CA ASN A 12 8.15 11.36 -8.45
C ASN A 12 7.09 10.94 -9.49
N GLN A 13 5.81 10.98 -9.12
CA GLN A 13 4.67 10.64 -10.00
C GLN A 13 3.57 11.72 -9.97
N ARG A 14 3.92 12.94 -9.54
CA ARG A 14 2.95 14.04 -9.38
C ARG A 14 2.30 14.51 -10.68
N GLU A 15 2.85 14.13 -11.82
CA GLU A 15 2.24 14.32 -13.14
C GLU A 15 1.00 13.44 -13.36
N LYS A 16 0.83 12.37 -12.57
CA LYS A 16 -0.33 11.48 -12.61
C LYS A 16 -1.41 11.91 -11.64
N GLU A 17 -1.02 12.21 -10.41
CA GLU A 17 -1.89 12.67 -9.33
C GLU A 17 -1.04 13.24 -8.20
N THR A 18 -1.63 14.13 -7.38
CA THR A 18 -1.02 14.62 -6.16
C THR A 18 -1.90 14.33 -4.95
N LEU A 19 -1.28 14.15 -3.79
CA LEU A 19 -1.98 13.93 -2.54
C LEU A 19 -3.01 15.04 -2.26
N ALA A 20 -2.61 16.30 -2.46
CA ALA A 20 -3.46 17.46 -2.24
C ALA A 20 -4.69 17.49 -3.17
N HIS A 21 -4.48 17.22 -4.47
CA HIS A 21 -5.57 17.20 -5.44
C HIS A 21 -6.52 16.04 -5.16
N GLY A 22 -6.01 14.81 -4.99
CA GLY A 22 -6.85 13.65 -4.73
C GLY A 22 -7.68 13.76 -3.45
N LEU A 23 -7.11 14.32 -2.36
CA LEU A 23 -7.87 14.60 -1.13
C LEU A 23 -8.95 15.68 -1.34
N SER A 24 -8.66 16.71 -2.16
CA SER A 24 -9.65 17.74 -2.52
C SER A 24 -10.82 17.16 -3.31
N VAL A 25 -10.53 16.31 -4.31
CA VAL A 25 -11.56 15.60 -5.09
C VAL A 25 -12.38 14.67 -4.22
N ALA A 26 -11.73 13.89 -3.36
CA ALA A 26 -12.41 13.00 -2.43
C ALA A 26 -13.43 13.75 -1.56
N ARG A 27 -13.01 14.88 -0.98
CA ARG A 27 -13.90 15.75 -0.20
C ARG A 27 -15.07 16.27 -1.02
N ALA A 28 -14.82 16.76 -2.24
CA ALA A 28 -15.87 17.28 -3.12
C ALA A 28 -16.90 16.21 -3.51
N CYS A 29 -16.47 14.94 -3.60
CA CYS A 29 -17.32 13.78 -3.88
C CYS A 29 -18.01 13.19 -2.63
N GLY A 30 -17.85 13.78 -1.45
CA GLY A 30 -18.46 13.29 -0.21
C GLY A 30 -17.79 12.03 0.36
N ILE A 31 -16.54 11.76 -0.02
CA ILE A 31 -15.72 10.70 0.60
C ILE A 31 -15.21 11.23 1.94
N THR A 32 -15.46 10.48 2.99
CA THR A 32 -15.09 10.83 4.36
C THR A 32 -13.80 10.15 4.84
N ALA A 33 -13.47 9.00 4.24
CA ALA A 33 -12.21 8.31 4.48
C ALA A 33 -11.74 7.64 3.19
N LEU A 34 -10.41 7.61 2.98
CA LEU A 34 -9.79 6.88 1.88
C LEU A 34 -8.53 6.15 2.32
N PHE A 35 -8.19 5.08 1.58
CA PHE A 35 -7.04 4.22 1.87
C PHE A 35 -6.13 4.18 0.65
N ASP A 36 -4.97 4.85 0.78
CA ASP A 36 -4.01 5.03 -0.31
C ASP A 36 -3.13 3.79 -0.49
N MET A 37 -2.91 3.40 -1.73
CA MET A 37 -2.09 2.24 -2.10
C MET A 37 -0.60 2.57 -2.09
N PRO A 38 0.27 1.60 -1.76
CA PRO A 38 1.70 1.84 -1.50
C PRO A 38 2.56 2.04 -2.75
N ASN A 39 2.01 1.99 -3.95
CA ASN A 39 2.77 2.08 -5.20
C ASN A 39 3.07 3.51 -5.66
N THR A 40 3.47 4.33 -4.73
CA THR A 40 4.11 5.64 -4.94
C THR A 40 5.55 5.47 -5.47
N ASN A 41 6.26 6.55 -5.75
CA ASN A 41 7.68 6.52 -6.09
C ASN A 41 8.45 7.58 -5.28
N PRO A 42 9.26 7.17 -4.27
CA PRO A 42 9.49 5.80 -3.80
C PRO A 42 8.24 5.12 -3.23
N PRO A 43 8.19 3.75 -3.19
CA PRO A 43 7.02 3.04 -2.65
C PRO A 43 6.95 3.11 -1.13
N LEU A 44 5.74 2.91 -0.57
CA LEU A 44 5.51 2.88 0.87
C LEU A 44 5.88 1.50 1.46
N THR A 45 7.17 1.19 1.46
CA THR A 45 7.71 -0.12 1.88
C THR A 45 8.71 -0.01 3.02
N SER A 46 8.85 1.15 3.64
CA SER A 46 9.73 1.40 4.78
C SER A 46 9.07 2.34 5.79
N ARG A 47 9.55 2.31 7.04
CA ARG A 47 9.13 3.27 8.07
C ARG A 47 9.26 4.71 7.58
N GLU A 48 10.38 5.06 6.95
CA GLU A 48 10.66 6.41 6.47
C GLU A 48 9.57 6.90 5.49
N THR A 49 9.30 6.12 4.45
CA THR A 49 8.32 6.51 3.41
C THR A 49 6.89 6.54 3.94
N ILE A 50 6.52 5.61 4.82
CA ILE A 50 5.21 5.54 5.45
C ILE A 50 4.99 6.75 6.37
N MET A 51 5.92 7.04 7.27
CA MET A 51 5.80 8.18 8.20
C MET A 51 5.75 9.50 7.45
N ARG A 52 6.64 9.71 6.48
CA ARG A 52 6.62 10.88 5.62
C ARG A 52 5.26 11.07 4.94
N ARG A 53 4.68 10.00 4.40
CA ARG A 53 3.38 10.07 3.72
C ARG A 53 2.25 10.46 4.65
N LEU A 54 2.23 9.90 5.87
CA LEU A 54 1.24 10.25 6.89
C LEU A 54 1.37 11.72 7.35
N GLU A 55 2.60 12.21 7.53
CA GLU A 55 2.87 13.61 7.90
C GLU A 55 2.40 14.58 6.81
N GLU A 56 2.74 14.31 5.54
CA GLU A 56 2.29 15.13 4.40
C GLU A 56 0.76 15.17 4.28
N ALA A 57 0.08 14.03 4.46
CA ALA A 57 -1.38 13.97 4.44
C ALA A 57 -2.01 14.76 5.60
N SER A 58 -1.45 14.64 6.79
CA SER A 58 -1.89 15.38 7.99
C SER A 58 -1.76 16.88 7.81
N ALA A 59 -0.66 17.35 7.21
CA ALA A 59 -0.39 18.76 6.98
C ALA A 59 -1.39 19.43 6.03
N LEU A 60 -2.04 18.67 5.15
CA LEU A 60 -3.04 19.19 4.20
C LEU A 60 -4.38 19.53 4.85
N ALA A 61 -4.67 19.03 6.05
CA ALA A 61 -5.90 19.29 6.80
C ALA A 61 -7.18 19.21 5.93
N SER A 62 -7.25 18.24 5.03
CA SER A 62 -8.26 18.14 3.97
C SER A 62 -9.70 17.95 4.48
N GLY A 63 -9.88 17.51 5.74
CA GLY A 63 -11.16 17.08 6.29
C GLY A 63 -11.62 15.69 5.82
N VAL A 64 -10.77 14.97 5.06
CA VAL A 64 -10.93 13.55 4.73
C VAL A 64 -10.02 12.74 5.62
N SER A 65 -10.51 11.68 6.24
CA SER A 65 -9.68 10.77 7.01
C SER A 65 -8.76 9.99 6.07
N TYR A 66 -7.45 10.23 6.19
CA TYR A 66 -6.45 9.59 5.35
C TYR A 66 -5.85 8.38 6.05
N HIS A 67 -5.83 7.27 5.34
CA HIS A 67 -5.21 6.02 5.75
C HIS A 67 -4.39 5.48 4.59
N LEU A 68 -3.46 4.57 4.86
CA LEU A 68 -2.68 3.94 3.80
C LEU A 68 -2.48 2.44 4.04
N TRP A 69 -2.13 1.76 2.95
CA TRP A 69 -1.63 0.40 2.95
C TRP A 69 -0.10 0.40 2.91
N ALA A 70 0.56 -0.39 3.73
CA ALA A 70 2.01 -0.61 3.62
C ALA A 70 2.31 -1.72 2.62
N GLY A 71 3.25 -1.49 1.71
CA GLY A 71 3.65 -2.47 0.71
C GLY A 71 4.60 -3.52 1.28
N VAL A 72 4.38 -4.78 0.95
CA VAL A 72 5.33 -5.86 1.24
C VAL A 72 6.13 -6.25 0.01
N THR A 73 7.38 -6.63 0.23
CA THR A 73 8.30 -7.16 -0.77
C THR A 73 8.62 -8.64 -0.48
N GLY A 74 9.54 -9.23 -1.22
CA GLY A 74 10.04 -10.58 -0.92
C GLY A 74 11.10 -10.64 0.18
N ASP A 75 11.58 -9.49 0.65
CA ASP A 75 12.62 -9.41 1.68
C ASP A 75 12.06 -9.65 3.09
N ARG A 76 12.66 -10.59 3.82
CA ARG A 76 12.19 -10.97 5.16
C ARG A 76 12.26 -9.81 6.16
N GLY A 77 13.35 -9.07 6.17
CA GLY A 77 13.54 -7.96 7.11
C GLY A 77 12.49 -6.87 6.89
N GLN A 78 12.25 -6.52 5.61
CA GLN A 78 11.24 -5.56 5.23
C GLN A 78 9.82 -6.01 5.63
N VAL A 79 9.46 -7.28 5.38
CA VAL A 79 8.14 -7.82 5.75
C VAL A 79 7.91 -7.75 7.27
N LEU A 80 8.92 -8.11 8.07
CA LEU A 80 8.84 -8.04 9.53
C LEU A 80 8.70 -6.60 10.01
N GLU A 81 9.48 -5.67 9.45
CA GLU A 81 9.43 -4.24 9.80
C GLU A 81 8.05 -3.64 9.50
N VAL A 82 7.55 -3.80 8.28
CA VAL A 82 6.26 -3.17 7.92
C VAL A 82 5.08 -3.88 8.55
N GLY A 83 5.18 -5.17 8.84
CA GLY A 83 4.17 -5.91 9.60
C GLY A 83 4.00 -5.36 11.01
N ALA A 84 5.10 -5.19 11.74
CA ALA A 84 5.09 -4.55 13.06
C ALA A 84 4.59 -3.11 12.99
N LEU A 85 5.09 -2.34 12.02
CA LEU A 85 4.70 -0.95 11.84
C LEU A 85 3.20 -0.78 11.55
N ALA A 86 2.61 -1.68 10.76
CA ALA A 86 1.18 -1.63 10.46
C ALA A 86 0.32 -1.90 11.69
N GLN A 87 0.76 -2.79 12.58
CA GLN A 87 0.07 -3.05 13.86
C GLN A 87 0.20 -1.85 14.81
N ASP A 88 1.40 -1.27 14.93
CA ASP A 88 1.69 -0.13 15.82
C ASP A 88 0.93 1.14 15.40
N LEU A 89 0.78 1.38 14.09
CA LEU A 89 0.18 2.58 13.53
C LEU A 89 -1.30 2.44 13.15
N PHE A 90 -1.93 1.31 13.46
CA PHE A 90 -3.36 1.16 13.20
C PHE A 90 -4.17 2.24 13.95
N PRO A 91 -5.15 2.92 13.33
CA PRO A 91 -5.69 2.72 11.98
C PRO A 91 -5.05 3.58 10.88
N ALA A 92 -4.01 4.34 11.13
CA ALA A 92 -3.36 5.17 10.10
C ALA A 92 -2.77 4.29 8.96
N VAL A 93 -2.16 3.16 9.32
CA VAL A 93 -1.81 2.08 8.41
C VAL A 93 -2.84 0.95 8.60
N VAL A 94 -3.71 0.76 7.62
CA VAL A 94 -4.85 -0.16 7.75
C VAL A 94 -4.49 -1.63 7.57
N GLY A 95 -3.33 -1.90 7.01
CA GLY A 95 -2.85 -3.25 6.74
C GLY A 95 -1.75 -3.27 5.69
N LEU A 96 -1.49 -4.44 5.17
CA LEU A 96 -0.43 -4.69 4.19
C LEU A 96 -1.02 -4.88 2.80
N LYS A 97 -0.32 -4.34 1.80
CA LYS A 97 -0.61 -4.59 0.38
C LYS A 97 0.44 -5.51 -0.22
N PHE A 98 -0.02 -6.58 -0.81
CA PHE A 98 0.76 -7.60 -1.47
C PHE A 98 0.41 -7.67 -2.96
N PHE A 99 1.42 -7.64 -3.83
CA PHE A 99 1.25 -7.76 -5.27
C PHE A 99 1.70 -9.14 -5.73
N ALA A 100 0.75 -10.07 -5.86
CA ALA A 100 0.98 -11.37 -6.47
C ALA A 100 0.90 -11.21 -7.99
N GLY A 101 2.01 -11.46 -8.68
CA GLY A 101 2.16 -11.21 -10.11
C GLY A 101 2.99 -9.97 -10.44
N HIS A 102 3.10 -9.62 -11.72
CA HIS A 102 3.80 -8.42 -12.16
C HIS A 102 3.10 -7.15 -11.64
N SER A 103 3.88 -6.19 -11.17
CA SER A 103 3.34 -4.94 -10.65
C SER A 103 4.32 -3.77 -10.79
N THR A 104 3.81 -2.56 -10.52
CA THR A 104 4.59 -1.33 -10.51
C THR A 104 5.52 -1.26 -9.30
N ALA A 105 6.55 -0.40 -9.38
CA ALA A 105 7.51 -0.11 -8.30
C ALA A 105 8.30 -1.32 -7.79
N ASN A 106 8.53 -2.32 -8.65
CA ASN A 106 9.27 -3.56 -8.31
C ASN A 106 8.74 -4.31 -7.08
N MET A 107 7.46 -4.15 -6.76
CA MET A 107 6.81 -4.85 -5.64
C MET A 107 6.15 -6.17 -6.06
N GLY A 108 6.16 -6.52 -7.34
CA GLY A 108 5.56 -7.75 -7.85
C GLY A 108 6.31 -8.98 -7.37
N LEU A 109 5.60 -9.95 -6.81
CA LEU A 109 6.10 -11.27 -6.42
C LEU A 109 5.51 -12.30 -7.39
N ILE A 110 6.32 -12.69 -8.36
CA ILE A 110 5.86 -13.38 -9.57
C ILE A 110 5.71 -14.88 -9.30
N THR A 111 6.67 -15.46 -8.61
CA THR A 111 6.69 -16.90 -8.37
C THR A 111 5.87 -17.30 -7.15
N GLU A 112 5.26 -18.47 -7.22
CA GLU A 112 4.48 -19.00 -6.09
C GLU A 112 5.36 -19.19 -4.84
N GLU A 113 6.64 -19.51 -5.00
CA GLU A 113 7.56 -19.67 -3.89
C GLU A 113 7.85 -18.34 -3.18
N GLU A 114 8.02 -17.24 -3.92
CA GLU A 114 8.16 -15.89 -3.34
C GLU A 114 6.90 -15.49 -2.57
N GLN A 115 5.73 -15.74 -3.15
CA GLN A 115 4.45 -15.46 -2.51
C GLN A 115 4.29 -16.25 -1.20
N ARG A 116 4.61 -17.57 -1.21
CA ARG A 116 4.56 -18.43 -0.02
C ARG A 116 5.54 -17.98 1.06
N ARG A 117 6.73 -17.46 0.68
CA ARG A 117 7.70 -16.92 1.65
C ARG A 117 7.14 -15.71 2.40
N VAL A 118 6.48 -14.80 1.72
CA VAL A 118 5.87 -13.63 2.38
C VAL A 118 4.86 -14.07 3.44
N TYR A 119 3.97 -15.00 3.11
CA TYR A 119 3.01 -15.52 4.09
C TYR A 119 3.69 -16.19 5.28
N ARG A 120 4.76 -16.96 5.05
CA ARG A 120 5.56 -17.54 6.14
C ARG A 120 6.15 -16.46 7.03
N HIS A 121 6.75 -15.41 6.46
CA HIS A 121 7.33 -14.32 7.23
C HIS A 121 6.28 -13.55 8.04
N LEU A 122 5.10 -13.31 7.49
CA LEU A 122 4.00 -12.70 8.22
C LEU A 122 3.51 -13.59 9.37
N SER A 123 3.41 -14.90 9.13
CA SER A 123 3.05 -15.86 10.19
C SER A 123 4.10 -15.94 11.29
N GLU A 124 5.40 -15.96 10.92
CA GLU A 124 6.51 -15.91 11.87
C GLU A 124 6.51 -14.62 12.71
N ALA A 125 6.10 -13.50 12.10
CA ALA A 125 5.96 -12.21 12.78
C ALA A 125 4.74 -12.12 13.70
N GLY A 126 3.84 -13.11 13.67
CA GLY A 126 2.56 -13.03 14.38
C GLY A 126 1.66 -11.90 13.86
N TYR A 127 1.74 -11.59 12.57
CA TYR A 127 0.90 -10.54 11.98
C TYR A 127 -0.55 -10.99 11.89
N GLU A 128 -1.45 -10.26 12.56
CA GLU A 128 -2.89 -10.53 12.64
C GLU A 128 -3.75 -9.52 11.85
N GLY A 129 -3.10 -8.56 11.19
CA GLY A 129 -3.79 -7.52 10.41
C GLY A 129 -4.29 -7.99 9.05
N VAL A 130 -4.93 -7.07 8.33
CA VAL A 130 -5.44 -7.32 6.98
C VAL A 130 -4.32 -7.34 5.95
N VAL A 131 -4.37 -8.30 5.03
CA VAL A 131 -3.51 -8.35 3.84
C VAL A 131 -4.39 -8.22 2.59
N ALA A 132 -4.28 -7.09 1.90
CA ALA A 132 -4.95 -6.87 0.62
C ALA A 132 -4.07 -7.37 -0.52
N LEU A 133 -4.62 -8.17 -1.41
CA LEU A 133 -3.90 -8.74 -2.53
C LEU A 133 -4.28 -8.11 -3.87
N HIS A 134 -3.28 -7.89 -4.73
CA HIS A 134 -3.43 -7.87 -6.16
C HIS A 134 -3.19 -9.31 -6.65
N CYS A 135 -4.26 -10.00 -7.03
CA CYS A 135 -4.24 -11.45 -7.22
C CYS A 135 -4.10 -11.80 -8.69
N GLU A 136 -2.89 -11.83 -9.19
CA GLU A 136 -2.57 -12.37 -10.51
C GLU A 136 -1.66 -13.59 -10.36
N LYS A 137 -1.99 -14.65 -11.09
CA LYS A 137 -1.14 -15.84 -11.19
C LYS A 137 -0.59 -15.93 -12.60
N GLU A 138 0.67 -15.59 -12.76
CA GLU A 138 1.35 -15.50 -14.06
C GLU A 138 1.18 -16.76 -14.89
N SER A 139 1.23 -17.95 -14.27
CA SER A 139 1.05 -19.22 -14.98
C SER A 139 -0.37 -19.45 -15.54
N LEU A 140 -1.33 -18.60 -15.18
CA LEU A 140 -2.72 -18.64 -15.69
C LEU A 140 -3.03 -17.47 -16.62
N LEU A 141 -2.12 -16.51 -16.76
CA LEU A 141 -2.26 -15.43 -17.72
C LEU A 141 -1.95 -15.96 -19.12
N CYS A 142 -2.82 -15.66 -20.08
CA CYS A 142 -2.63 -16.01 -21.46
C CYS A 142 -2.05 -14.79 -22.20
N PRO A 143 -0.76 -14.78 -22.57
CA PRO A 143 -0.15 -13.63 -23.24
C PRO A 143 -0.72 -13.41 -24.66
N GLU A 144 -1.43 -14.39 -25.21
CA GLU A 144 -2.01 -14.35 -26.56
C GLU A 144 -3.50 -13.95 -26.57
N CYS A 145 -4.08 -13.74 -25.38
CA CYS A 145 -5.46 -13.29 -25.21
C CYS A 145 -5.53 -11.78 -25.00
#